data_9cbd59dfb17a5f428651da26028f4108
#
_entry.id   9cbd59dfb17a5f428651da26028f4108
#
_cell.length_a   1.000
_cell.length_b   1.000
_cell.length_c   1.000
_cell.angle_alpha   90.00
_cell.angle_beta   90.00
_cell.angle_gamma   90.00
#
_symmetry.space_group_name_H-M   'P 1'
#
loop_
_entity.id
_entity.type
_entity.pdbx_description
1 polymer ?
#
loop_
_entity_poly.entity_id
_entity_poly.type
_entity_poly.pdbx_seq_one_letter_code
_entity_poly.pdbx_strand_id
1 'polypeptide(L)'
;MGVGASVAAVALGACVIEKHFTLRRADGGVDSSFSLEPEELKLLVEETARAHQALGTVQLGVQASEEKSRIFKRSIYVAQPVAAGEILTTDNLRIIRPGDGLLPRHWDVVLGRRAARDLPPGQPLTWDALLGELAPPPQP
;
A
#
# COMPACT_ATOMS: atom_id res chain seq x y z
N MET A 1 -23.81 -16.75 22.21
CA MET A 1 -24.00 -15.45 21.54
C MET A 1 -22.64 -14.98 21.05
N GLY A 2 -22.54 -14.49 19.85
CA GLY A 2 -21.26 -14.06 19.29
C GLY A 2 -21.06 -12.55 19.27
N VAL A 3 -19.81 -12.11 19.09
CA VAL A 3 -19.42 -10.69 19.02
C VAL A 3 -19.47 -10.11 17.59
N GLY A 4 -19.65 -10.97 16.57
CA GLY A 4 -19.54 -10.60 15.17
C GLY A 4 -20.43 -9.44 14.70
N ALA A 5 -21.70 -9.42 15.12
CA ALA A 5 -22.62 -8.32 14.78
C ALA A 5 -22.15 -6.98 15.38
N SER A 6 -21.61 -6.99 16.60
CA SER A 6 -21.09 -5.78 17.26
C SER A 6 -19.81 -5.28 16.60
N VAL A 7 -18.91 -6.18 16.20
CA VAL A 7 -17.71 -5.86 15.43
C VAL A 7 -18.08 -5.23 14.08
N ALA A 8 -19.04 -5.82 13.36
CA ALA A 8 -19.55 -5.26 12.11
C ALA A 8 -20.19 -3.89 12.30
N ALA A 9 -20.96 -3.70 13.38
CA ALA A 9 -21.58 -2.41 13.70
C ALA A 9 -20.52 -1.32 13.93
N VAL A 10 -19.44 -1.62 14.66
CA VAL A 10 -18.31 -0.68 14.86
C VAL A 10 -17.65 -0.34 13.52
N ALA A 11 -17.43 -1.33 12.65
CA ALA A 11 -16.88 -1.09 11.31
C ALA A 11 -17.79 -0.19 10.45
N LEU A 12 -19.10 -0.20 10.71
CA LEU A 12 -20.09 0.67 10.07
C LEU A 12 -20.32 2.00 10.80
N GLY A 13 -19.55 2.30 11.85
CA GLY A 13 -19.59 3.59 12.53
C GLY A 13 -20.38 3.64 13.84
N ALA A 14 -20.79 2.50 14.40
CA ALA A 14 -21.42 2.48 15.71
C ALA A 14 -20.43 2.96 16.79
N CYS A 15 -20.88 3.91 17.63
CA CYS A 15 -20.07 4.49 18.70
C CYS A 15 -20.42 3.91 20.08
N VAL A 16 -21.57 3.26 20.21
CA VAL A 16 -22.06 2.67 21.46
C VAL A 16 -22.63 1.29 21.17
N ILE A 17 -22.26 0.32 22.00
CA ILE A 17 -22.80 -1.04 21.99
C ILE A 17 -23.45 -1.29 23.34
N GLU A 18 -24.75 -1.59 23.37
CA GLU A 18 -25.48 -2.02 24.54
C GLU A 18 -25.70 -3.53 24.52
N LYS A 19 -25.48 -4.19 25.65
CA LYS A 19 -25.71 -5.62 25.83
C LYS A 19 -26.22 -5.93 27.23
N HIS A 20 -27.15 -6.89 27.32
CA HIS A 20 -27.53 -7.48 28.60
C HIS A 20 -26.32 -8.29 29.15
N PHE A 21 -26.16 -8.24 30.46
CA PHE A 21 -25.06 -8.87 31.19
C PHE A 21 -25.55 -9.67 32.38
N THR A 22 -24.96 -10.83 32.62
CA THR A 22 -25.17 -11.66 33.81
C THR A 22 -23.85 -12.29 34.24
N LEU A 23 -23.71 -12.60 35.53
CA LEU A 23 -22.52 -13.29 36.01
C LEU A 23 -22.46 -14.75 35.51
N ARG A 24 -23.62 -15.44 35.54
CA ARG A 24 -23.76 -16.81 35.01
C ARG A 24 -25.19 -17.02 34.52
N ARG A 25 -25.36 -17.43 33.31
CA ARG A 25 -26.70 -17.77 32.74
C ARG A 25 -27.37 -18.89 33.50
N ALA A 26 -26.59 -19.83 34.05
CA ALA A 26 -27.08 -20.97 34.80
C ALA A 26 -27.75 -20.58 36.13
N ASP A 27 -27.45 -19.37 36.70
CA ASP A 27 -28.08 -18.88 37.94
C ASP A 27 -29.52 -18.46 37.71
N GLY A 28 -29.97 -18.34 36.47
CA GLY A 28 -31.32 -17.87 36.12
C GLY A 28 -31.50 -16.38 36.24
N GLY A 29 -32.69 -15.90 35.91
CA GLY A 29 -33.07 -14.50 35.91
C GLY A 29 -33.84 -14.13 34.67
N VAL A 30 -34.46 -12.94 34.65
CA VAL A 30 -35.41 -12.55 33.60
C VAL A 30 -34.80 -12.59 32.23
N ASP A 31 -33.57 -12.06 32.08
CA ASP A 31 -32.90 -11.95 30.77
C ASP A 31 -31.62 -12.79 30.67
N SER A 32 -31.39 -13.71 31.62
CA SER A 32 -30.14 -14.49 31.71
C SER A 32 -29.85 -15.29 30.47
N SER A 33 -30.85 -15.87 29.82
CA SER A 33 -30.68 -16.79 28.69
C SER A 33 -29.97 -16.16 27.48
N PHE A 34 -30.10 -14.84 27.31
CA PHE A 34 -29.48 -14.10 26.20
C PHE A 34 -28.49 -13.02 26.67
N SER A 35 -28.20 -12.93 27.95
CA SER A 35 -27.20 -12.00 28.53
C SER A 35 -25.78 -12.53 28.27
N LEU A 36 -24.84 -11.62 28.14
CA LEU A 36 -23.42 -11.96 28.05
C LEU A 36 -22.91 -12.34 29.46
N GLU A 37 -22.03 -13.33 29.52
CA GLU A 37 -21.22 -13.65 30.68
C GLU A 37 -19.90 -12.84 30.66
N PRO A 38 -19.14 -12.79 31.79
CA PRO A 38 -17.95 -11.95 31.88
C PRO A 38 -16.93 -12.12 30.77
N GLU A 39 -16.62 -13.36 30.40
CA GLU A 39 -15.64 -13.65 29.34
C GLU A 39 -16.16 -13.23 27.95
N GLU A 40 -17.46 -13.34 27.71
CA GLU A 40 -18.09 -12.91 26.47
C GLU A 40 -18.11 -11.37 26.36
N LEU A 41 -18.34 -10.65 27.47
CA LEU A 41 -18.28 -9.21 27.52
C LEU A 41 -16.85 -8.70 27.33
N LYS A 42 -15.87 -9.36 27.96
CA LYS A 42 -14.44 -9.08 27.75
C LYS A 42 -14.06 -9.22 26.29
N LEU A 43 -14.42 -10.35 25.68
CA LEU A 43 -14.16 -10.58 24.25
C LEU A 43 -14.82 -9.51 23.37
N LEU A 44 -16.06 -9.08 23.69
CA LEU A 44 -16.76 -8.02 22.98
C LEU A 44 -15.96 -6.71 23.01
N VAL A 45 -15.49 -6.30 24.20
CA VAL A 45 -14.70 -5.09 24.37
C VAL A 45 -13.39 -5.15 23.57
N GLU A 46 -12.67 -6.27 23.68
CA GLU A 46 -11.40 -6.45 22.98
C GLU A 46 -11.58 -6.42 21.44
N GLU A 47 -12.55 -7.15 20.92
CA GLU A 47 -12.77 -7.26 19.48
C GLU A 47 -13.35 -5.99 18.85
N THR A 48 -14.22 -5.27 19.56
CA THR A 48 -14.73 -3.99 19.08
C THR A 48 -13.66 -2.90 19.10
N ALA A 49 -12.80 -2.87 20.13
CA ALA A 49 -11.64 -1.98 20.17
C ALA A 49 -10.65 -2.29 19.02
N ARG A 50 -10.38 -3.57 18.76
CA ARG A 50 -9.53 -4.01 17.64
C ARG A 50 -10.11 -3.61 16.28
N ALA A 51 -11.43 -3.80 16.11
CA ALA A 51 -12.13 -3.38 14.89
C ALA A 51 -12.04 -1.87 14.67
N HIS A 52 -12.24 -1.07 15.74
CA HIS A 52 -12.12 0.39 15.66
C HIS A 52 -10.70 0.81 15.26
N GLN A 53 -9.66 0.23 15.86
CA GLN A 53 -8.26 0.50 15.51
C GLN A 53 -7.92 0.09 14.06
N ALA A 54 -8.55 -0.97 13.57
CA ALA A 54 -8.32 -1.48 12.21
C ALA A 54 -8.95 -0.60 11.11
N LEU A 55 -9.91 0.27 11.43
CA LEU A 55 -10.54 1.18 10.46
C LEU A 55 -9.52 2.12 9.82
N GLY A 56 -8.56 2.62 10.58
CA GLY A 56 -7.53 3.53 10.09
C GLY A 56 -8.12 4.75 9.36
N THR A 57 -7.33 5.29 8.47
CA THR A 57 -7.73 6.37 7.54
C THR A 57 -7.39 5.99 6.11
N VAL A 58 -8.18 6.46 5.14
CA VAL A 58 -7.85 6.29 3.72
C VAL A 58 -6.59 7.09 3.44
N GLN A 59 -5.51 6.39 3.08
CA GLN A 59 -4.24 7.00 2.71
C GLN A 59 -3.84 6.50 1.32
N LEU A 60 -3.83 7.43 0.36
CA LEU A 60 -3.37 7.17 -1.01
C LEU A 60 -1.89 7.55 -1.11
N GLY A 61 -1.10 6.70 -1.77
CA GLY A 61 0.34 6.90 -1.93
C GLY A 61 1.19 5.93 -1.10
N VAL A 62 2.49 6.17 -1.09
CA VAL A 62 3.45 5.32 -0.37
C VAL A 62 3.42 5.66 1.12
N GLN A 63 3.15 4.68 1.96
CA GLN A 63 3.18 4.84 3.41
C GLN A 63 4.63 4.78 3.94
N ALA A 64 4.87 5.40 5.11
CA ALA A 64 6.19 5.38 5.74
C ALA A 64 6.73 3.96 6.00
N SER A 65 5.84 3.00 6.30
CA SER A 65 6.17 1.58 6.46
C SER A 65 6.63 0.91 5.16
N GLU A 66 6.23 1.45 4.01
CA GLU A 66 6.53 0.91 2.67
C GLU A 66 7.80 1.53 2.05
N GLU A 67 8.33 2.62 2.61
CA GLU A 67 9.53 3.30 2.07
C GLU A 67 10.70 2.32 1.89
N LYS A 68 10.95 1.45 2.87
CA LYS A 68 12.00 0.43 2.78
C LYS A 68 11.77 -0.59 1.68
N SER A 69 10.52 -0.77 1.24
CA SER A 69 10.15 -1.72 0.19
C SER A 69 10.26 -1.13 -1.22
N ARG A 70 10.51 0.18 -1.35
CA ARG A 70 10.68 0.84 -2.67
C ARG A 70 11.82 0.26 -3.48
N ILE A 71 12.90 -0.18 -2.82
CA ILE A 71 14.03 -0.84 -3.48
C ILE A 71 13.62 -2.11 -4.25
N PHE A 72 12.51 -2.77 -3.84
CA PHE A 72 12.00 -3.95 -4.52
C PHE A 72 11.13 -3.62 -5.75
N LYS A 73 10.78 -2.37 -5.97
CA LYS A 73 10.10 -1.94 -7.18
C LYS A 73 11.04 -2.05 -8.39
N ARG A 74 10.46 -2.10 -9.58
CA ARG A 74 11.22 -2.09 -10.83
C ARG A 74 11.34 -0.66 -11.36
N SER A 75 12.43 -0.41 -12.08
CA SER A 75 12.62 0.81 -12.84
C SER A 75 13.37 0.53 -14.16
N ILE A 76 13.50 1.54 -14.99
CA ILE A 76 14.17 1.45 -16.28
C ILE A 76 15.68 1.59 -16.06
N TYR A 77 16.43 0.66 -16.60
CA TYR A 77 17.89 0.62 -16.56
C TYR A 77 18.50 0.49 -17.95
N VAL A 78 19.70 1.01 -18.09
CA VAL A 78 20.55 0.80 -19.27
C VAL A 78 21.08 -0.63 -19.23
N ALA A 79 20.82 -1.41 -20.28
CA ALA A 79 21.24 -2.82 -20.41
C ALA A 79 22.48 -2.98 -21.28
N GLN A 80 22.63 -2.13 -22.31
CA GLN A 80 23.79 -2.08 -23.20
C GLN A 80 24.35 -0.65 -23.17
N PRO A 81 25.66 -0.45 -23.45
CA PRO A 81 26.23 0.89 -23.57
C PRO A 81 25.43 1.72 -24.58
N VAL A 82 25.15 2.97 -24.25
CA VAL A 82 24.47 3.93 -25.14
C VAL A 82 25.34 5.17 -25.24
N ALA A 83 25.71 5.58 -26.45
CA ALA A 83 26.46 6.80 -26.69
C ALA A 83 25.56 8.05 -26.62
N ALA A 84 26.15 9.22 -26.35
CA ALA A 84 25.44 10.49 -26.44
C ALA A 84 24.81 10.67 -27.82
N GLY A 85 23.53 11.04 -27.86
CA GLY A 85 22.74 11.17 -29.10
C GLY A 85 22.16 9.87 -29.66
N GLU A 86 22.55 8.71 -29.14
CA GLU A 86 22.02 7.41 -29.55
C GLU A 86 20.56 7.23 -29.12
N ILE A 87 19.81 6.45 -29.92
CA ILE A 87 18.38 6.18 -29.65
C ILE A 87 18.25 5.10 -28.58
N LEU A 88 17.35 5.34 -27.63
CA LEU A 88 16.96 4.38 -26.61
C LEU A 88 15.94 3.39 -27.17
N THR A 89 16.24 2.10 -27.04
CA THR A 89 15.48 1.00 -27.66
C THR A 89 15.23 -0.12 -26.65
N THR A 90 14.39 -1.08 -27.04
CA THR A 90 14.17 -2.31 -26.29
C THR A 90 15.44 -3.18 -26.15
N ASP A 91 16.46 -2.95 -26.95
CA ASP A 91 17.71 -3.73 -26.91
C ASP A 91 18.69 -3.16 -25.88
N ASN A 92 18.75 -1.83 -25.74
CA ASN A 92 19.66 -1.16 -24.82
C ASN A 92 19.04 -0.76 -23.47
N LEU A 93 17.73 -0.96 -23.27
CA LEU A 93 17.05 -0.73 -22.01
C LEU A 93 16.38 -1.99 -21.46
N ARG A 94 16.23 -2.07 -20.13
CA ARG A 94 15.46 -3.12 -19.43
C ARG A 94 14.70 -2.55 -18.24
N ILE A 95 13.58 -3.20 -17.92
CA ILE A 95 12.84 -2.94 -16.68
C ILE A 95 13.22 -3.99 -15.65
N ILE A 96 14.05 -3.60 -14.69
CA ILE A 96 14.60 -4.49 -13.65
C ILE A 96 14.50 -3.84 -12.26
N ARG A 97 14.89 -4.55 -11.22
CA ARG A 97 15.09 -4.02 -9.86
C ARG A 97 16.55 -3.58 -9.71
N PRO A 98 16.82 -2.58 -8.83
CA PRO A 98 15.94 -1.87 -7.90
C PRO A 98 15.15 -0.72 -8.55
N GLY A 99 14.36 0.00 -7.73
CA GLY A 99 13.48 1.10 -8.17
C GLY A 99 14.15 2.48 -8.21
N ASP A 100 15.44 2.56 -8.59
CA ASP A 100 16.25 3.79 -8.52
C ASP A 100 16.14 4.67 -9.77
N GLY A 101 15.60 4.13 -10.86
CA GLY A 101 15.41 4.83 -12.13
C GLY A 101 13.96 5.24 -12.40
N LEU A 102 13.69 5.66 -13.64
CA LEU A 102 12.35 5.98 -14.12
C LEU A 102 11.41 4.79 -13.96
N LEU A 103 10.17 5.07 -13.52
CA LEU A 103 9.17 4.02 -13.33
C LEU A 103 8.80 3.35 -14.66
N PRO A 104 8.42 2.05 -14.65
CA PRO A 104 8.03 1.30 -15.86
C PRO A 104 6.92 1.97 -16.68
N ARG A 105 6.02 2.72 -16.05
CA ARG A 105 4.95 3.48 -16.75
C ARG A 105 5.45 4.50 -17.76
N HIS A 106 6.74 4.86 -17.69
CA HIS A 106 7.37 5.81 -18.62
C HIS A 106 8.06 5.11 -19.80
N TRP A 107 7.95 3.79 -19.90
CA TRP A 107 8.62 2.99 -20.92
C TRP A 107 8.38 3.50 -22.35
N ASP A 108 7.12 3.65 -22.73
CA ASP A 108 6.73 4.07 -24.07
C ASP A 108 7.14 5.52 -24.38
N VAL A 109 7.23 6.37 -23.36
CA VAL A 109 7.70 7.76 -23.49
C VAL A 109 9.21 7.83 -23.68
N VAL A 110 9.94 6.89 -23.12
CA VAL A 110 11.40 6.82 -23.17
C VAL A 110 11.90 6.19 -24.46
N LEU A 111 11.23 5.15 -24.97
CA LEU A 111 11.61 4.50 -26.23
C LEU A 111 11.58 5.48 -27.41
N GLY A 112 12.60 5.39 -28.25
CA GLY A 112 12.78 6.28 -29.41
C GLY A 112 13.41 7.63 -29.08
N ARG A 113 13.62 7.96 -27.79
CA ARG A 113 14.34 9.16 -27.38
C ARG A 113 15.84 9.00 -27.55
N ARG A 114 16.57 10.09 -27.53
CA ARG A 114 18.03 10.10 -27.61
C ARG A 114 18.65 10.34 -26.24
N ALA A 115 19.77 9.69 -25.98
CA ALA A 115 20.57 9.91 -24.80
C ALA A 115 21.22 11.31 -24.81
N ALA A 116 21.15 12.03 -23.69
CA ALA A 116 21.78 13.34 -23.53
C ALA A 116 23.30 13.25 -23.29
N ARG A 117 23.77 12.10 -22.85
CA ARG A 117 25.17 11.78 -22.53
C ARG A 117 25.42 10.29 -22.70
N ASP A 118 26.68 9.87 -22.60
CA ASP A 118 27.01 8.45 -22.56
C ASP A 118 26.41 7.78 -21.32
N LEU A 119 25.79 6.62 -21.51
CA LEU A 119 25.11 5.86 -20.47
C LEU A 119 25.72 4.44 -20.40
N PRO A 120 26.45 4.11 -19.33
CA PRO A 120 27.01 2.78 -19.14
C PRO A 120 25.93 1.76 -18.75
N PRO A 121 26.14 0.46 -19.04
CA PRO A 121 25.27 -0.61 -18.58
C PRO A 121 25.15 -0.63 -17.06
N GLY A 122 23.95 -0.97 -16.57
CA GLY A 122 23.65 -1.01 -15.12
C GLY A 122 23.31 0.33 -14.51
N GLN A 123 23.34 1.44 -15.27
CA GLN A 123 22.90 2.73 -14.78
C GLN A 123 21.37 2.82 -14.77
N PRO A 124 20.72 3.28 -13.65
CA PRO A 124 19.32 3.63 -13.66
C PRO A 124 19.08 4.81 -14.61
N LEU A 125 18.04 4.73 -15.42
CA LEU A 125 17.67 5.79 -16.34
C LEU A 125 16.91 6.90 -15.60
N THR A 126 17.31 8.15 -15.82
CA THR A 126 16.73 9.34 -15.20
C THR A 126 16.31 10.35 -16.28
N TRP A 127 15.46 11.31 -15.96
CA TRP A 127 14.97 12.28 -16.95
C TRP A 127 16.10 13.14 -17.55
N ASP A 128 17.11 13.48 -16.77
CA ASP A 128 18.29 14.26 -17.22
C ASP A 128 19.18 13.51 -18.21
N ALA A 129 19.02 12.18 -18.31
CA ALA A 129 19.70 11.37 -19.29
C ALA A 129 19.07 11.42 -20.69
N LEU A 130 17.95 12.09 -20.88
CA LEU A 130 17.21 12.18 -22.14
C LEU A 130 17.40 13.56 -22.81
N LEU A 131 17.65 13.57 -24.12
CA LEU A 131 17.65 14.82 -24.91
C LEU A 131 16.23 15.36 -25.11
N GLY A 132 16.07 16.67 -24.96
CA GLY A 132 14.82 17.40 -25.17
C GLY A 132 14.08 17.73 -23.87
N GLU A 133 13.34 18.84 -23.87
CA GLU A 133 12.53 19.26 -22.73
C GLU A 133 11.38 18.27 -22.51
N LEU A 134 11.39 17.61 -21.37
CA LEU A 134 10.22 17.02 -20.77
C LEU A 134 10.14 17.53 -19.34
N ALA A 135 9.15 18.36 -19.10
CA ALA A 135 8.69 18.50 -17.72
C ALA A 135 8.33 17.10 -17.20
N PRO A 136 8.88 16.66 -16.05
CA PRO A 136 8.44 15.41 -15.47
C PRO A 136 6.93 15.46 -15.30
N PRO A 137 6.18 14.37 -15.59
CA PRO A 137 4.77 14.34 -15.33
C PRO A 137 4.54 14.64 -13.83
N PRO A 138 3.45 15.33 -13.47
CA PRO A 138 3.15 15.66 -12.07
C PRO A 138 3.23 14.38 -11.24
N GLN A 139 3.94 14.44 -10.15
CA GLN A 139 3.98 13.36 -9.16
C GLN A 139 2.56 13.18 -8.59
N PRO A 140 2.06 11.95 -8.40
CA PRO A 140 0.76 11.70 -7.82
C PRO A 140 0.68 12.15 -6.36
#